data_6446c718296c94d3dab80f4ca05ac837
#
_entry.id   6446c718296c94d3dab80f4ca05ac837
#
_cell.length_a   1.000
_cell.length_b   1.000
_cell.length_c   1.000
_cell.angle_alpha   90.00
_cell.angle_beta   90.00
_cell.angle_gamma   90.00
#
_symmetry.space_group_name_H-M   'P 1'
#
loop_
_entity.id
_entity.type
_entity.pdbx_description
1 polymer ?
#
loop_
_entity_poly.entity_id
_entity_poly.type
_entity_poly.pdbx_seq_one_letter_code
_entity_poly.pdbx_strand_id
1 'polypeptide(L)'
;MTLNVDVGSKGRQVPSPPTERVVAVMHLLAGDPERDFSLADICRDLGISRATGHAILATLAQHRWVVKHESSASYSCGPAIGALARPNSDRAFRSLLDTLSETVGAQVFLARREGATLVVTDSVGDSLTAPRVTAGLRMPLVAPFGRDYVAWAGEAAIKQWLAGIGEPSTKLRRRLTAVLAEVRERGYVIERLSREYVRVYTALRALAANGEPDEITARLAGAFADLALVDYLPAELDDTADHQVATISVPVKDADGVVSMSITAAPFRGLNAREIRKIGTAVRDAARRIEATGYCPSP
;
A
#
# COMPACT_ATOMS: atom_id res chain seq x y z
N MET A 1 11.43 42.55 36.99
CA MET A 1 10.37 42.99 36.06
C MET A 1 10.10 41.81 35.13
N THR A 2 9.21 40.92 35.56
CA THR A 2 8.97 39.60 34.96
C THR A 2 7.75 39.73 34.06
N LEU A 3 7.95 39.58 32.76
CA LEU A 3 6.85 39.55 31.78
C LEU A 3 6.25 38.15 31.75
N ASN A 4 5.05 38.07 32.31
CA ASN A 4 4.18 36.92 32.27
C ASN A 4 3.48 36.91 30.91
N VAL A 5 3.85 36.01 29.98
CA VAL A 5 3.12 35.79 28.74
C VAL A 5 2.09 34.72 28.98
N ASP A 6 0.86 35.20 29.16
CA ASP A 6 -0.35 34.39 29.26
C ASP A 6 -0.66 33.85 27.86
N VAL A 7 -0.31 32.57 27.61
CA VAL A 7 -0.69 31.83 26.39
C VAL A 7 -2.09 31.25 26.63
N GLY A 8 -3.10 32.06 26.35
CA GLY A 8 -4.49 31.62 26.34
C GLY A 8 -4.70 30.46 25.37
N SER A 9 -4.84 29.24 25.89
CA SER A 9 -5.33 28.08 25.13
C SER A 9 -6.78 28.33 24.73
N LYS A 10 -7.02 28.87 23.55
CA LYS A 10 -8.34 28.83 22.91
C LYS A 10 -8.74 27.37 22.73
N GLY A 11 -9.56 26.84 23.62
CA GLY A 11 -10.17 25.52 23.51
C GLY A 11 -10.77 25.35 22.12
N ARG A 12 -10.35 24.32 21.42
CA ARG A 12 -10.86 23.95 20.10
C ARG A 12 -12.36 23.70 20.22
N GLN A 13 -13.18 24.63 19.74
CA GLN A 13 -14.63 24.52 19.80
C GLN A 13 -15.05 23.34 18.93
N VAL A 14 -15.62 22.29 19.55
CA VAL A 14 -16.10 21.11 18.85
C VAL A 14 -17.35 21.49 18.05
N PRO A 15 -17.37 21.37 16.70
CA PRO A 15 -18.47 21.83 15.86
C PRO A 15 -19.81 21.15 16.17
N SER A 16 -19.79 19.88 16.59
CA SER A 16 -20.98 19.08 16.94
C SER A 16 -20.66 18.10 18.08
N PRO A 17 -20.94 18.46 19.33
CA PRO A 17 -20.69 17.58 20.47
C PRO A 17 -21.37 16.21 20.42
N PRO A 18 -22.59 16.05 19.86
CA PRO A 18 -23.18 14.72 19.68
C PRO A 18 -22.40 13.86 18.70
N THR A 19 -21.96 14.42 17.56
CA THR A 19 -21.19 13.71 16.54
C THR A 19 -19.81 13.32 17.08
N GLU A 20 -19.16 14.18 17.85
CA GLU A 20 -17.86 13.90 18.48
C GLU A 20 -17.94 12.66 19.40
N ARG A 21 -19.03 12.50 20.14
CA ARG A 21 -19.24 11.32 20.98
C ARG A 21 -19.37 10.04 20.16
N VAL A 22 -20.02 10.10 18.99
CA VAL A 22 -20.12 8.95 18.09
C VAL A 22 -18.73 8.57 17.55
N VAL A 23 -17.95 9.57 17.12
CA VAL A 23 -16.57 9.37 16.65
C VAL A 23 -15.69 8.78 17.76
N ALA A 24 -15.80 9.29 18.98
CA ALA A 24 -15.05 8.79 20.13
C ALA A 24 -15.38 7.32 20.46
N VAL A 25 -16.66 6.92 20.38
CA VAL A 25 -17.07 5.51 20.54
C VAL A 25 -16.43 4.64 19.46
N MET A 26 -16.44 5.08 18.21
CA MET A 26 -15.85 4.31 17.11
C MET A 26 -14.33 4.18 17.27
N HIS A 27 -13.63 5.25 17.66
CA HIS A 27 -12.19 5.21 17.94
C HIS A 27 -11.83 4.26 19.08
N LEU A 28 -12.64 4.27 20.17
CA LEU A 28 -12.43 3.37 21.31
C LEU A 28 -12.52 1.89 20.89
N LEU A 29 -13.56 1.53 20.13
CA LEU A 29 -13.77 0.16 19.66
C LEU A 29 -12.71 -0.27 18.62
N ALA A 30 -12.26 0.64 17.77
CA ALA A 30 -11.26 0.37 16.74
C ALA A 30 -9.83 0.31 17.29
N GLY A 31 -9.56 0.98 18.41
CA GLY A 31 -8.23 1.04 19.04
C GLY A 31 -7.79 -0.27 19.69
N ASP A 32 -8.71 -1.18 19.99
CA ASP A 32 -8.41 -2.52 20.53
C ASP A 32 -9.38 -3.54 19.90
N PRO A 33 -9.11 -4.01 18.67
CA PRO A 33 -10.02 -4.89 17.92
C PRO A 33 -10.26 -6.26 18.55
N GLU A 34 -9.32 -6.72 19.39
CA GLU A 34 -9.41 -8.02 20.08
C GLU A 34 -10.22 -7.94 21.38
N ARG A 35 -10.58 -6.73 21.81
CA ARG A 35 -11.31 -6.49 23.04
C ARG A 35 -12.77 -6.19 22.79
N ASP A 36 -13.64 -6.91 23.49
CA ASP A 36 -15.07 -6.59 23.61
C ASP A 36 -15.32 -5.60 24.73
N PHE A 37 -16.03 -4.52 24.46
CA PHE A 37 -16.34 -3.45 25.45
C PHE A 37 -17.78 -3.55 25.94
N SER A 38 -17.99 -3.55 27.26
CA SER A 38 -19.34 -3.39 27.81
C SER A 38 -19.82 -1.93 27.68
N LEU A 39 -21.15 -1.71 27.72
CA LEU A 39 -21.72 -0.36 27.77
C LEU A 39 -21.14 0.47 28.95
N ALA A 40 -20.87 -0.19 30.08
CA ALA A 40 -20.30 0.47 31.24
C ALA A 40 -18.88 0.95 31.03
N ASP A 41 -18.05 0.14 30.36
CA ASP A 41 -16.68 0.49 29.99
C ASP A 41 -16.65 1.68 29.05
N ILE A 42 -17.44 1.63 27.97
CA ILE A 42 -17.54 2.73 26.99
C ILE A 42 -17.97 4.03 27.66
N CYS A 43 -18.98 3.96 28.52
CA CYS A 43 -19.46 5.17 29.22
C CYS A 43 -18.42 5.74 30.15
N ARG A 44 -17.70 4.89 30.90
CA ARG A 44 -16.64 5.30 31.82
C ARG A 44 -15.46 5.93 31.10
N ASP A 45 -14.98 5.22 30.05
CA ASP A 45 -13.75 5.61 29.35
C ASP A 45 -13.94 6.90 28.52
N LEU A 46 -15.17 7.16 28.07
CA LEU A 46 -15.51 8.35 27.26
C LEU A 46 -16.21 9.46 28.10
N GLY A 47 -16.50 9.24 29.38
CA GLY A 47 -17.17 10.23 30.23
C GLY A 47 -18.59 10.60 29.76
N ILE A 48 -19.33 9.65 29.13
CA ILE A 48 -20.68 9.86 28.61
C ILE A 48 -21.73 9.17 29.50
N SER A 49 -22.95 9.70 29.49
CA SER A 49 -24.05 9.11 30.26
C SER A 49 -24.44 7.74 29.63
N ARG A 50 -24.96 6.83 30.49
CA ARG A 50 -25.43 5.52 30.06
C ARG A 50 -26.54 5.61 29.00
N ALA A 51 -27.43 6.60 29.11
CA ALA A 51 -28.47 6.86 28.11
C ALA A 51 -27.86 7.28 26.75
N THR A 52 -26.86 8.17 26.77
CA THR A 52 -26.13 8.60 25.56
C THR A 52 -25.38 7.42 24.91
N GLY A 53 -24.63 6.65 25.69
CA GLY A 53 -23.91 5.48 25.20
C GLY A 53 -24.84 4.45 24.58
N HIS A 54 -25.95 4.15 25.25
CA HIS A 54 -26.96 3.22 24.74
C HIS A 54 -27.56 3.70 23.41
N ALA A 55 -27.95 4.98 23.30
CA ALA A 55 -28.53 5.54 22.08
C ALA A 55 -27.54 5.50 20.90
N ILE A 56 -26.27 5.83 21.14
CA ILE A 56 -25.20 5.76 20.12
C ILE A 56 -25.01 4.32 19.66
N LEU A 57 -24.80 3.39 20.60
CA LEU A 57 -24.56 1.98 20.27
C LEU A 57 -25.75 1.31 19.57
N ALA A 58 -26.99 1.63 19.98
CA ALA A 58 -28.19 1.14 19.32
C ALA A 58 -28.27 1.62 17.86
N THR A 59 -27.97 2.90 17.61
CA THR A 59 -27.92 3.46 16.26
C THR A 59 -26.82 2.81 15.41
N LEU A 60 -25.60 2.68 15.95
CA LEU A 60 -24.49 2.07 15.25
C LEU A 60 -24.74 0.58 14.95
N ALA A 61 -25.40 -0.15 15.87
CA ALA A 61 -25.76 -1.54 15.69
C ALA A 61 -26.83 -1.71 14.59
N GLN A 62 -27.82 -0.81 14.55
CA GLN A 62 -28.84 -0.80 13.47
C GLN A 62 -28.20 -0.64 12.10
N HIS A 63 -27.12 0.13 11.98
CA HIS A 63 -26.36 0.32 10.76
C HIS A 63 -25.23 -0.71 10.56
N ARG A 64 -25.12 -1.70 11.46
CA ARG A 64 -24.07 -2.74 11.41
C ARG A 64 -22.64 -2.21 11.51
N TRP A 65 -22.45 -1.01 12.04
CA TRP A 65 -21.13 -0.43 12.33
C TRP A 65 -20.55 -0.98 13.64
N VAL A 66 -21.45 -1.44 14.53
CA VAL A 66 -21.13 -2.12 15.78
C VAL A 66 -21.91 -3.43 15.84
N VAL A 67 -21.32 -4.45 16.42
CA VAL A 67 -21.99 -5.71 16.75
C VAL A 67 -22.18 -5.76 18.26
N LYS A 68 -23.38 -6.12 18.69
CA LYS A 68 -23.68 -6.45 20.08
C LYS A 68 -23.59 -7.96 20.26
N HIS A 69 -22.75 -8.41 21.15
CA HIS A 69 -22.63 -9.82 21.54
C HIS A 69 -23.61 -10.09 22.68
N GLU A 70 -24.67 -10.89 22.40
CA GLU A 70 -25.76 -11.10 23.36
C GLU A 70 -25.31 -11.90 24.60
N SER A 71 -24.37 -12.84 24.42
CA SER A 71 -23.84 -13.69 25.51
C SER A 71 -23.02 -12.92 26.54
N SER A 72 -22.30 -11.88 26.14
CA SER A 72 -21.41 -11.06 26.99
C SER A 72 -21.96 -9.65 27.24
N ALA A 73 -23.07 -9.28 26.61
CA ALA A 73 -23.60 -7.92 26.62
C ALA A 73 -22.54 -6.85 26.24
N SER A 74 -21.59 -7.23 25.41
CA SER A 74 -20.46 -6.40 24.94
C SER A 74 -20.65 -5.95 23.50
N TYR A 75 -19.79 -5.03 23.07
CA TYR A 75 -19.82 -4.41 21.75
C TYR A 75 -18.43 -4.46 21.11
N SER A 76 -18.38 -4.74 19.81
CA SER A 76 -17.19 -4.69 18.97
C SER A 76 -17.49 -4.00 17.64
N CYS A 77 -16.44 -3.72 16.85
CA CYS A 77 -16.59 -3.18 15.51
C CYS A 77 -17.42 -4.12 14.60
N GLY A 78 -18.35 -3.54 13.84
CA GLY A 78 -19.25 -4.29 12.98
C GLY A 78 -18.78 -4.38 11.52
N PRO A 79 -19.31 -5.32 10.73
CA PRO A 79 -18.85 -5.60 9.36
C PRO A 79 -19.09 -4.45 8.37
N ALA A 80 -20.01 -3.52 8.66
CA ALA A 80 -20.26 -2.37 7.79
C ALA A 80 -19.11 -1.36 7.79
N ILE A 81 -18.23 -1.37 8.82
CA ILE A 81 -17.02 -0.52 8.86
C ILE A 81 -16.07 -0.92 7.73
N GLY A 82 -15.88 -2.22 7.47
CA GLY A 82 -15.08 -2.69 6.35
C GLY A 82 -15.57 -2.19 4.98
N ALA A 83 -16.88 -1.95 4.84
CA ALA A 83 -17.45 -1.36 3.64
C ALA A 83 -17.17 0.15 3.51
N LEU A 84 -17.05 0.86 4.64
CA LEU A 84 -16.66 2.28 4.69
C LEU A 84 -15.15 2.45 4.53
N ALA A 85 -14.38 1.52 5.04
CA ALA A 85 -12.92 1.46 4.90
C ALA A 85 -12.48 1.07 3.47
N ARG A 86 -13.42 0.75 2.57
CA ARG A 86 -13.10 0.67 1.14
C ARG A 86 -12.58 2.04 0.72
N PRO A 87 -11.34 2.11 0.24
CA PRO A 87 -10.58 3.35 0.18
C PRO A 87 -11.20 4.36 -0.78
N ASN A 88 -11.99 5.29 -0.21
CA ASN A 88 -12.32 6.53 -0.90
C ASN A 88 -11.07 7.44 -1.05
N SER A 89 -10.03 7.13 -0.27
CA SER A 89 -8.76 7.83 -0.29
C SER A 89 -7.99 7.65 -1.61
N ASP A 90 -8.11 6.49 -2.23
CA ASP A 90 -7.41 6.24 -3.50
C ASP A 90 -8.13 6.96 -4.66
N ARG A 91 -9.42 7.23 -4.54
CA ARG A 91 -10.14 8.12 -5.48
C ARG A 91 -9.64 9.57 -5.45
N ALA A 92 -9.03 10.02 -4.35
CA ALA A 92 -8.42 11.34 -4.27
C ALA A 92 -7.28 11.49 -5.29
N PHE A 93 -6.63 10.40 -5.66
CA PHE A 93 -5.54 10.40 -6.64
C PHE A 93 -5.98 10.00 -8.05
N ARG A 94 -7.26 9.70 -8.26
CA ARG A 94 -7.78 9.20 -9.54
C ARG A 94 -7.42 10.12 -10.71
N SER A 95 -7.65 11.42 -10.59
CA SER A 95 -7.34 12.38 -11.67
C SER A 95 -5.82 12.49 -11.92
N LEU A 96 -5.00 12.32 -10.87
CA LEU A 96 -3.55 12.28 -11.01
C LEU A 96 -3.11 11.02 -11.77
N LEU A 97 -3.72 9.87 -11.46
CA LEU A 97 -3.44 8.61 -12.15
C LEU A 97 -3.89 8.65 -13.60
N ASP A 98 -5.08 9.21 -13.89
CA ASP A 98 -5.59 9.37 -15.26
C ASP A 98 -4.62 10.24 -16.09
N THR A 99 -4.22 11.41 -15.57
CA THR A 99 -3.24 12.29 -16.22
C THR A 99 -1.90 11.59 -16.45
N LEU A 100 -1.42 10.81 -15.46
CA LEU A 100 -0.18 10.05 -15.58
C LEU A 100 -0.32 8.96 -16.65
N SER A 101 -1.43 8.21 -16.66
CA SER A 101 -1.70 7.16 -17.65
C SER A 101 -1.68 7.70 -19.07
N GLU A 102 -2.31 8.85 -19.31
CA GLU A 102 -2.27 9.54 -20.60
C GLU A 102 -0.85 9.98 -20.97
N THR A 103 -0.09 10.53 -20.00
CA THR A 103 1.29 11.02 -20.21
C THR A 103 2.25 9.90 -20.60
N VAL A 104 2.13 8.73 -19.96
CA VAL A 104 3.05 7.59 -20.18
C VAL A 104 2.54 6.61 -21.23
N GLY A 105 1.28 6.74 -21.67
CA GLY A 105 0.65 5.86 -22.66
C GLY A 105 0.58 4.40 -22.19
N ALA A 106 0.30 4.19 -20.89
CA ALA A 106 0.27 2.86 -20.28
C ALA A 106 -0.71 2.81 -19.10
N GLN A 107 -1.13 1.61 -18.72
CA GLN A 107 -1.87 1.42 -17.49
C GLN A 107 -1.05 1.88 -16.29
N VAL A 108 -1.71 2.57 -15.34
CA VAL A 108 -1.11 3.03 -14.08
C VAL A 108 -1.92 2.49 -12.92
N PHE A 109 -1.28 2.09 -11.84
CA PHE A 109 -1.97 1.63 -10.64
C PHE A 109 -1.24 2.05 -9.36
N LEU A 110 -1.99 2.13 -8.28
CA LEU A 110 -1.49 2.25 -6.92
C LEU A 110 -1.49 0.89 -6.25
N ALA A 111 -0.43 0.60 -5.50
CA ALA A 111 -0.38 -0.55 -4.62
C ALA A 111 -0.04 -0.08 -3.19
N ARG A 112 -0.63 -0.74 -2.20
CA ARG A 112 -0.40 -0.50 -0.78
C ARG A 112 0.22 -1.73 -0.14
N ARG A 113 1.06 -1.52 0.86
CA ARG A 113 1.56 -2.59 1.71
C ARG A 113 0.54 -2.90 2.81
N GLU A 114 0.14 -4.17 2.91
CA GLU A 114 -0.65 -4.73 3.99
C GLU A 114 0.14 -5.90 4.59
N GLY A 115 0.86 -5.64 5.68
CA GLY A 115 1.75 -6.64 6.29
C GLY A 115 2.83 -7.15 5.33
N ALA A 116 2.77 -8.43 4.97
CA ALA A 116 3.66 -9.09 4.00
C ALA A 116 3.10 -9.15 2.57
N THR A 117 2.05 -8.39 2.29
CA THR A 117 1.34 -8.40 1.00
C THR A 117 1.30 -7.00 0.41
N LEU A 118 1.38 -6.91 -0.90
CA LEU A 118 1.12 -5.71 -1.69
C LEU A 118 -0.26 -5.84 -2.33
N VAL A 119 -1.12 -4.86 -2.14
CA VAL A 119 -2.49 -4.86 -2.63
C VAL A 119 -2.70 -3.70 -3.58
N VAL A 120 -3.14 -3.98 -4.80
CA VAL A 120 -3.53 -2.94 -5.76
C VAL A 120 -4.81 -2.29 -5.29
N THR A 121 -4.78 -0.99 -5.03
CA THR A 121 -5.92 -0.24 -4.48
C THR A 121 -6.69 0.51 -5.56
N ASP A 122 -6.02 1.04 -6.56
CA ASP A 122 -6.65 1.68 -7.73
C ASP A 122 -5.85 1.41 -9.02
N SER A 123 -6.52 1.50 -10.16
CA SER A 123 -5.92 1.24 -11.47
C SER A 123 -6.68 2.00 -12.56
N VAL A 124 -5.94 2.67 -13.44
CA VAL A 124 -6.45 3.48 -14.55
C VAL A 124 -5.74 3.16 -15.85
N GLY A 125 -6.37 3.51 -16.96
CA GLY A 125 -5.85 3.23 -18.29
C GLY A 125 -6.04 1.78 -18.72
N ASP A 126 -5.67 1.49 -19.96
CA ASP A 126 -5.80 0.17 -20.56
C ASP A 126 -4.44 -0.43 -20.86
N SER A 127 -4.35 -1.76 -20.80
CA SER A 127 -3.21 -2.53 -21.28
C SER A 127 -3.62 -3.21 -22.57
N LEU A 128 -2.95 -2.88 -23.67
CA LEU A 128 -3.22 -3.47 -24.98
C LEU A 128 -2.48 -4.80 -25.19
N THR A 129 -1.43 -5.05 -24.40
CA THR A 129 -0.45 -6.13 -24.66
C THR A 129 -0.33 -7.12 -23.51
N ALA A 130 -0.94 -6.86 -22.36
CA ALA A 130 -0.82 -7.69 -21.17
C ALA A 130 -2.15 -7.80 -20.38
N PRO A 131 -2.26 -8.79 -19.48
CA PRO A 131 -3.40 -8.87 -18.59
C PRO A 131 -3.53 -7.61 -17.75
N ARG A 132 -4.71 -7.00 -17.76
CA ARG A 132 -5.02 -5.80 -17.00
C ARG A 132 -4.80 -6.02 -15.51
N VAL A 133 -4.07 -5.11 -14.88
CA VAL A 133 -3.96 -5.04 -13.42
C VAL A 133 -5.24 -4.41 -12.87
N THR A 134 -5.89 -5.05 -11.91
CA THR A 134 -7.16 -4.59 -11.33
C THR A 134 -7.01 -4.35 -9.84
N ALA A 135 -7.79 -3.42 -9.29
CA ALA A 135 -7.89 -3.23 -7.85
C ALA A 135 -8.29 -4.55 -7.16
N GLY A 136 -7.70 -4.81 -6.00
CA GLY A 136 -7.85 -6.07 -5.26
C GLY A 136 -6.79 -7.13 -5.61
N LEU A 137 -5.96 -6.93 -6.64
CA LEU A 137 -4.85 -7.84 -6.90
C LEU A 137 -3.87 -7.81 -5.73
N ARG A 138 -3.50 -8.99 -5.24
CA ARG A 138 -2.57 -9.18 -4.12
C ARG A 138 -1.29 -9.85 -4.61
N MET A 139 -0.15 -9.36 -4.14
CA MET A 139 1.17 -9.88 -4.47
C MET A 139 2.00 -10.04 -3.18
N PRO A 140 2.81 -11.08 -3.02
CA PRO A 140 3.65 -11.21 -1.83
C PRO A 140 4.76 -10.15 -1.82
N LEU A 141 5.00 -9.55 -0.64
CA LEU A 141 6.18 -8.71 -0.40
C LEU A 141 7.39 -9.62 -0.10
N VAL A 142 7.90 -10.26 -1.11
CA VAL A 142 9.02 -11.21 -1.05
C VAL A 142 9.89 -11.04 -2.30
N ALA A 143 11.19 -11.29 -2.21
CA ALA A 143 12.09 -11.18 -3.35
C ALA A 143 11.59 -12.01 -4.55
N PRO A 144 11.66 -11.47 -5.78
CA PRO A 144 12.18 -10.17 -6.18
C PRO A 144 11.15 -9.04 -6.15
N PHE A 145 9.89 -9.29 -5.74
CA PHE A 145 8.80 -8.32 -5.76
C PHE A 145 8.91 -7.31 -4.60
N GLY A 146 8.38 -6.10 -4.80
CA GLY A 146 8.35 -5.06 -3.78
C GLY A 146 9.70 -4.41 -3.49
N ARG A 147 10.62 -4.38 -4.45
CA ARG A 147 11.91 -3.69 -4.33
C ARG A 147 11.76 -2.21 -4.01
N ASP A 148 10.71 -1.58 -4.53
CA ASP A 148 10.30 -0.22 -4.24
C ASP A 148 9.95 0.01 -2.76
N TYR A 149 9.47 -1.00 -2.05
CA TYR A 149 9.19 -0.94 -0.61
C TYR A 149 10.44 -1.18 0.25
N VAL A 150 11.32 -2.08 -0.18
CA VAL A 150 12.44 -2.51 0.66
C VAL A 150 13.75 -1.79 0.36
N ALA A 151 13.87 -1.11 -0.77
CA ALA A 151 15.10 -0.43 -1.13
C ALA A 151 15.54 0.60 -0.08
N TRP A 152 14.60 1.25 0.61
CA TRP A 152 14.87 2.22 1.69
C TRP A 152 14.62 1.67 3.10
N ALA A 153 14.28 0.38 3.22
CA ALA A 153 14.12 -0.27 4.52
C ALA A 153 15.47 -0.61 5.16
N GLY A 154 15.47 -0.81 6.47
CA GLY A 154 16.66 -1.25 7.20
C GLY A 154 17.10 -2.67 6.83
N GLU A 155 18.34 -3.02 7.19
CA GLU A 155 18.95 -4.32 6.86
C GLU A 155 18.12 -5.52 7.32
N ALA A 156 17.48 -5.44 8.50
CA ALA A 156 16.61 -6.49 9.02
C ALA A 156 15.42 -6.78 8.10
N ALA A 157 14.76 -5.74 7.58
CA ALA A 157 13.64 -5.88 6.65
C ALA A 157 14.09 -6.46 5.30
N ILE A 158 15.25 -6.03 4.79
CA ILE A 158 15.83 -6.60 3.55
C ILE A 158 16.17 -8.07 3.76
N LYS A 159 16.74 -8.44 4.90
CA LYS A 159 17.05 -9.83 5.25
C LYS A 159 15.77 -10.68 5.31
N GLN A 160 14.73 -10.18 5.94
CA GLN A 160 13.43 -10.88 6.02
C GLN A 160 12.81 -11.04 4.63
N TRP A 161 12.83 -9.99 3.79
CA TRP A 161 12.35 -10.04 2.42
C TRP A 161 13.09 -11.08 1.57
N LEU A 162 14.42 -11.19 1.71
CA LEU A 162 15.22 -12.21 1.05
C LEU A 162 14.92 -13.61 1.59
N ALA A 163 14.71 -13.77 2.91
CA ALA A 163 14.41 -15.05 3.53
C ALA A 163 13.06 -15.64 3.04
N GLY A 164 12.15 -14.82 2.58
CA GLY A 164 10.85 -15.26 2.02
C GLY A 164 10.97 -16.16 0.79
N ILE A 165 12.10 -16.17 0.08
CA ILE A 165 12.38 -17.08 -1.05
C ILE A 165 13.27 -18.27 -0.65
N GLY A 166 13.46 -18.50 0.63
CA GLY A 166 14.38 -19.54 1.14
C GLY A 166 15.84 -19.10 1.05
N GLU A 167 16.71 -19.97 0.57
CA GLU A 167 18.13 -19.67 0.39
C GLU A 167 18.44 -19.28 -1.06
N PRO A 168 18.50 -17.97 -1.37
CA PRO A 168 18.85 -17.52 -2.72
C PRO A 168 20.31 -17.87 -3.03
N SER A 169 20.57 -18.22 -4.30
CA SER A 169 21.92 -18.43 -4.78
C SER A 169 22.80 -17.20 -4.53
N THR A 170 24.11 -17.39 -4.37
CA THR A 170 25.08 -16.30 -4.21
C THR A 170 24.99 -15.28 -5.36
N LYS A 171 24.75 -15.77 -6.59
CA LYS A 171 24.58 -14.95 -7.78
C LYS A 171 23.35 -14.05 -7.66
N LEU A 172 22.19 -14.62 -7.25
CA LEU A 172 20.95 -13.89 -7.06
C LEU A 172 21.08 -12.86 -5.94
N ARG A 173 21.66 -13.24 -4.80
CA ARG A 173 21.90 -12.33 -3.67
C ARG A 173 22.75 -11.12 -4.10
N ARG A 174 23.86 -11.34 -4.81
CA ARG A 174 24.69 -10.25 -5.34
C ARG A 174 23.91 -9.37 -6.30
N ARG A 175 23.11 -9.97 -7.19
CA ARG A 175 22.28 -9.21 -8.13
C ARG A 175 21.27 -8.33 -7.40
N LEU A 176 20.51 -8.88 -6.45
CA LEU A 176 19.51 -8.13 -5.69
C LEU A 176 20.14 -6.98 -4.89
N THR A 177 21.31 -7.20 -4.28
CA THR A 177 22.06 -6.13 -3.57
C THR A 177 22.41 -4.98 -4.51
N ALA A 178 22.95 -5.29 -5.70
CA ALA A 178 23.31 -4.27 -6.68
C ALA A 178 22.05 -3.53 -7.21
N VAL A 179 20.97 -4.26 -7.45
CA VAL A 179 19.69 -3.69 -7.90
C VAL A 179 19.08 -2.77 -6.84
N LEU A 180 19.09 -3.15 -5.56
CA LEU A 180 18.58 -2.26 -4.49
C LEU A 180 19.40 -0.97 -4.36
N ALA A 181 20.72 -1.04 -4.56
CA ALA A 181 21.57 0.15 -4.59
C ALA A 181 21.20 1.07 -5.76
N GLU A 182 21.04 0.50 -6.96
CA GLU A 182 20.64 1.22 -8.17
C GLU A 182 19.24 1.84 -8.03
N VAL A 183 18.29 1.12 -7.44
CA VAL A 183 16.92 1.63 -7.18
C VAL A 183 16.96 2.85 -6.26
N ARG A 184 17.83 2.86 -5.24
CA ARG A 184 18.01 4.05 -4.38
C ARG A 184 18.58 5.24 -5.15
N GLU A 185 19.54 5.01 -6.04
CA GLU A 185 20.19 6.05 -6.84
C GLU A 185 19.23 6.67 -7.84
N ARG A 186 18.58 5.87 -8.67
CA ARG A 186 17.69 6.36 -9.72
C ARG A 186 16.27 6.71 -9.23
N GLY A 187 15.84 6.17 -8.08
CA GLY A 187 14.55 6.46 -7.44
C GLY A 187 13.34 5.68 -7.97
N TYR A 188 13.54 4.65 -8.78
CA TYR A 188 12.46 3.78 -9.29
C TYR A 188 12.96 2.38 -9.60
N VAL A 189 12.03 1.42 -9.61
CA VAL A 189 12.23 0.02 -9.98
C VAL A 189 11.85 -0.19 -11.44
N ILE A 190 12.56 -1.06 -12.17
CA ILE A 190 12.17 -1.52 -13.49
C ILE A 190 11.97 -3.04 -13.44
N GLU A 191 10.74 -3.51 -13.67
CA GLU A 191 10.51 -4.94 -13.88
C GLU A 191 10.78 -5.30 -15.34
N ARG A 192 11.66 -6.27 -15.55
CA ARG A 192 11.94 -6.79 -16.89
C ARG A 192 10.78 -7.64 -17.39
N LEU A 193 10.33 -7.39 -18.61
CA LEU A 193 9.34 -8.22 -19.27
C LEU A 193 10.04 -9.44 -19.88
N SER A 194 9.69 -10.63 -19.39
CA SER A 194 10.13 -11.91 -19.96
C SER A 194 8.94 -12.86 -20.04
N ARG A 195 9.11 -13.96 -20.77
CA ARG A 195 8.07 -15.01 -20.82
C ARG A 195 7.85 -15.63 -19.44
N GLU A 196 8.91 -15.78 -18.68
CA GLU A 196 8.91 -16.29 -17.31
C GLU A 196 8.14 -15.34 -16.40
N TYR A 197 8.40 -14.03 -16.51
CA TYR A 197 7.68 -12.99 -15.76
C TYR A 197 6.17 -13.10 -16.00
N VAL A 198 5.72 -13.19 -17.25
CA VAL A 198 4.30 -13.29 -17.59
C VAL A 198 3.67 -14.56 -17.01
N ARG A 199 4.37 -15.70 -17.09
CA ARG A 199 3.89 -16.97 -16.51
C ARG A 199 3.72 -16.90 -15.00
N VAL A 200 4.73 -16.40 -14.29
CA VAL A 200 4.72 -16.30 -12.82
C VAL A 200 3.69 -15.27 -12.38
N TYR A 201 3.65 -14.11 -13.03
CA TYR A 201 2.65 -13.09 -12.75
C TYR A 201 1.21 -13.63 -12.90
N THR A 202 0.96 -14.41 -13.98
CA THR A 202 -0.35 -15.04 -14.20
C THR A 202 -0.67 -16.08 -13.13
N ALA A 203 0.30 -16.89 -12.72
CA ALA A 203 0.14 -17.89 -11.67
C ALA A 203 -0.11 -17.23 -10.29
N LEU A 204 0.68 -16.22 -9.92
CA LEU A 204 0.49 -15.45 -8.68
C LEU A 204 -0.89 -14.78 -8.64
N ARG A 205 -1.33 -14.24 -9.76
CA ARG A 205 -2.64 -13.63 -9.90
C ARG A 205 -3.79 -14.64 -9.71
N ALA A 206 -3.64 -15.86 -10.24
CA ALA A 206 -4.63 -16.92 -10.06
C ALA A 206 -4.70 -17.40 -8.60
N LEU A 207 -3.57 -17.51 -7.93
CA LEU A 207 -3.50 -17.87 -6.51
C LEU A 207 -4.07 -16.76 -5.62
N ALA A 208 -3.73 -15.51 -5.89
CA ALA A 208 -4.22 -14.35 -5.13
C ALA A 208 -5.75 -14.15 -5.26
N ALA A 209 -6.39 -14.66 -6.29
CA ALA A 209 -7.85 -14.62 -6.43
C ALA A 209 -8.57 -15.49 -5.38
N ASN A 210 -7.86 -16.42 -4.74
CA ASN A 210 -8.41 -17.38 -3.76
C ASN A 210 -8.08 -17.03 -2.30
N GLY A 211 -7.42 -15.89 -2.03
CA GLY A 211 -7.06 -15.48 -0.68
C GLY A 211 -5.73 -14.73 -0.57
N GLU A 212 -5.15 -14.70 0.63
CA GLU A 212 -3.83 -14.10 0.85
C GLU A 212 -2.72 -14.97 0.25
N PRO A 213 -1.62 -14.34 -0.23
CA PRO A 213 -0.44 -15.06 -0.68
C PRO A 213 0.14 -15.92 0.46
N ASP A 214 0.27 -17.21 0.19
CA ASP A 214 0.79 -18.22 1.12
C ASP A 214 2.25 -18.59 0.83
N GLU A 215 2.76 -19.61 1.52
CA GLU A 215 4.11 -20.14 1.34
C GLU A 215 4.35 -20.69 -0.08
N ILE A 216 3.32 -21.23 -0.75
CA ILE A 216 3.41 -21.73 -2.13
C ILE A 216 3.66 -20.55 -3.07
N THR A 217 2.96 -19.45 -2.85
CA THR A 217 3.12 -18.20 -3.61
C THR A 217 4.51 -17.62 -3.43
N ALA A 218 5.07 -17.64 -2.23
CA ALA A 218 6.43 -17.20 -1.94
C ALA A 218 7.49 -18.10 -2.60
N ARG A 219 7.31 -19.42 -2.56
CA ARG A 219 8.20 -20.37 -3.25
C ARG A 219 8.17 -20.21 -4.77
N LEU A 220 7.01 -19.95 -5.35
CA LEU A 220 6.88 -19.66 -6.78
C LEU A 220 7.63 -18.36 -7.15
N ALA A 221 7.53 -17.32 -6.31
CA ALA A 221 8.28 -16.08 -6.48
C ALA A 221 9.80 -16.32 -6.43
N GLY A 222 10.26 -17.19 -5.51
CA GLY A 222 11.66 -17.59 -5.40
C GLY A 222 12.18 -18.33 -6.64
N ALA A 223 11.44 -19.32 -7.12
CA ALA A 223 11.78 -20.04 -8.33
C ALA A 223 11.87 -19.11 -9.56
N PHE A 224 11.01 -18.09 -9.64
CA PHE A 224 11.09 -17.07 -10.66
C PHE A 224 12.35 -16.21 -10.52
N ALA A 225 12.72 -15.81 -9.31
CA ALA A 225 13.87 -14.95 -9.06
C ALA A 225 15.19 -15.58 -9.53
N ASP A 226 15.34 -16.90 -9.43
CA ASP A 226 16.52 -17.64 -9.92
C ASP A 226 16.58 -17.75 -11.45
N LEU A 227 15.42 -17.69 -12.13
CA LEU A 227 15.32 -17.83 -13.58
C LEU A 227 15.38 -16.50 -14.32
N ALA A 228 15.13 -15.38 -13.65
CA ALA A 228 15.00 -14.07 -14.28
C ALA A 228 16.16 -13.14 -13.95
N LEU A 229 16.54 -12.32 -14.92
CA LEU A 229 17.35 -11.14 -14.67
C LEU A 229 16.45 -10.09 -14.03
N VAL A 230 16.60 -9.93 -12.71
CA VAL A 230 15.83 -8.96 -11.93
C VAL A 230 16.37 -7.56 -12.20
N ASP A 231 15.52 -6.66 -12.71
CA ASP A 231 15.81 -5.26 -12.98
C ASP A 231 16.97 -5.00 -13.98
N TYR A 232 17.14 -3.75 -14.39
CA TYR A 232 18.26 -3.29 -15.22
C TYR A 232 19.25 -2.50 -14.37
N LEU A 233 20.54 -2.87 -14.45
CA LEU A 233 21.63 -2.05 -13.97
C LEU A 233 22.05 -1.02 -15.02
N PRO A 234 22.73 0.10 -14.64
CA PRO A 234 23.10 1.15 -15.59
C PRO A 234 23.84 0.65 -16.84
N ALA A 235 24.78 -0.28 -16.65
CA ALA A 235 25.53 -0.87 -17.76
C ALA A 235 24.70 -1.73 -18.72
N GLU A 236 23.47 -2.07 -18.35
CA GLU A 236 22.55 -2.89 -19.16
C GLU A 236 21.49 -2.03 -19.87
N LEU A 237 21.43 -0.73 -19.60
CA LEU A 237 20.55 0.25 -20.24
C LEU A 237 21.28 0.96 -21.36
N ASP A 238 21.26 0.36 -22.55
CA ASP A 238 21.80 0.96 -23.76
C ASP A 238 20.76 1.93 -24.38
N ASP A 239 21.21 3.13 -24.74
CA ASP A 239 20.35 4.15 -25.37
C ASP A 239 19.92 3.78 -26.80
N THR A 240 20.61 2.84 -27.45
CA THR A 240 20.36 2.40 -28.83
C THR A 240 19.52 1.13 -28.92
N ALA A 241 19.34 0.41 -27.83
CA ALA A 241 18.61 -0.85 -27.79
C ALA A 241 17.23 -0.72 -27.15
N ASP A 242 16.29 -1.57 -27.55
CA ASP A 242 15.01 -1.72 -26.87
C ASP A 242 15.12 -2.70 -25.71
N HIS A 243 14.71 -2.24 -24.53
CA HIS A 243 14.64 -3.02 -23.30
C HIS A 243 13.22 -3.47 -23.04
N GLN A 244 13.03 -4.76 -22.79
CA GLN A 244 11.71 -5.32 -22.50
C GLN A 244 11.30 -4.94 -21.06
N VAL A 245 10.31 -4.08 -20.91
CA VAL A 245 9.85 -3.52 -19.63
C VAL A 245 8.42 -3.93 -19.35
N ALA A 246 8.20 -4.59 -18.20
CA ALA A 246 6.87 -4.89 -17.70
C ALA A 246 6.29 -3.70 -16.95
N THR A 247 6.98 -3.26 -15.89
CA THR A 247 6.53 -2.14 -15.06
C THR A 247 7.68 -1.23 -14.65
N ILE A 248 7.33 0.03 -14.32
CA ILE A 248 8.20 1.01 -13.67
C ILE A 248 7.47 1.52 -12.43
N SER A 249 8.03 1.24 -11.24
CA SER A 249 7.41 1.52 -9.95
C SER A 249 8.21 2.50 -9.13
N VAL A 250 7.53 3.42 -8.45
CA VAL A 250 8.12 4.43 -7.56
C VAL A 250 7.45 4.34 -6.18
N PRO A 251 8.23 4.33 -5.09
CA PRO A 251 7.68 4.39 -3.75
C PRO A 251 7.01 5.73 -3.47
N VAL A 252 5.97 5.70 -2.64
CA VAL A 252 5.37 6.88 -2.00
C VAL A 252 5.68 6.78 -0.51
N LYS A 253 6.36 7.81 0.02
CA LYS A 253 6.80 7.86 1.40
C LYS A 253 5.87 8.72 2.23
N ASP A 254 5.62 8.30 3.45
CA ASP A 254 4.95 9.13 4.44
C ASP A 254 5.87 10.20 5.04
N ALA A 255 5.36 10.98 6.01
CA ALA A 255 6.12 12.03 6.68
C ALA A 255 7.35 11.51 7.45
N ASP A 256 7.33 10.25 7.86
CA ASP A 256 8.43 9.58 8.57
C ASP A 256 9.42 8.90 7.61
N GLY A 257 9.19 9.02 6.29
CA GLY A 257 10.02 8.42 5.25
C GLY A 257 9.77 6.91 5.03
N VAL A 258 8.72 6.35 5.63
CA VAL A 258 8.34 4.94 5.47
C VAL A 258 7.59 4.77 4.17
N VAL A 259 7.91 3.72 3.43
CA VAL A 259 7.20 3.37 2.19
C VAL A 259 5.99 2.50 2.52
N SER A 260 4.80 3.07 2.41
CA SER A 260 3.52 2.38 2.64
C SER A 260 2.73 2.13 1.36
N MET A 261 3.09 2.83 0.29
CA MET A 261 2.41 2.78 -1.02
C MET A 261 3.43 2.87 -2.15
N SER A 262 3.05 2.43 -3.34
CA SER A 262 3.78 2.70 -4.58
C SER A 262 2.84 3.05 -5.72
N ILE A 263 3.35 3.82 -6.68
CA ILE A 263 2.70 4.11 -7.94
C ILE A 263 3.48 3.44 -9.07
N THR A 264 2.77 2.78 -9.96
CA THR A 264 3.38 1.93 -10.99
C THR A 264 2.77 2.22 -12.36
N ALA A 265 3.63 2.46 -13.35
CA ALA A 265 3.27 2.42 -14.76
C ALA A 265 3.58 1.03 -15.34
N ALA A 266 2.68 0.49 -16.16
CA ALA A 266 2.76 -0.87 -16.70
C ALA A 266 2.74 -0.86 -18.24
N PRO A 267 3.84 -0.48 -18.91
CA PRO A 267 3.91 -0.40 -20.37
C PRO A 267 3.86 -1.76 -21.07
N PHE A 268 4.38 -2.81 -20.47
CA PHE A 268 4.45 -4.17 -21.03
C PHE A 268 4.94 -4.21 -22.50
N ARG A 269 6.01 -3.49 -22.80
CA ARG A 269 6.58 -3.38 -24.16
C ARG A 269 8.08 -3.10 -24.15
N GLY A 270 8.68 -3.14 -25.33
CA GLY A 270 10.03 -2.62 -25.55
C GLY A 270 10.07 -1.10 -25.39
N LEU A 271 11.09 -0.61 -24.70
CA LEU A 271 11.37 0.81 -24.47
C LEU A 271 12.87 1.03 -24.60
N ASN A 272 13.28 2.12 -25.25
CA ASN A 272 14.66 2.56 -25.17
C ASN A 272 14.95 3.21 -23.81
N ALA A 273 16.22 3.37 -23.45
CA ALA A 273 16.61 3.90 -22.15
C ALA A 273 16.10 5.33 -21.91
N ARG A 274 15.92 6.14 -22.96
CA ARG A 274 15.34 7.49 -22.85
C ARG A 274 13.87 7.48 -22.47
N GLU A 275 13.08 6.57 -23.08
CA GLU A 275 11.66 6.38 -22.73
C GLU A 275 11.52 5.87 -21.30
N ILE A 276 12.36 4.91 -20.87
CA ILE A 276 12.40 4.42 -19.50
C ILE A 276 12.63 5.57 -18.52
N ARG A 277 13.64 6.41 -18.75
CA ARG A 277 13.92 7.59 -17.92
C ARG A 277 12.76 8.59 -17.90
N LYS A 278 12.12 8.83 -19.05
CA LYS A 278 10.96 9.72 -19.16
C LYS A 278 9.78 9.20 -18.32
N ILE A 279 9.44 7.92 -18.44
CA ILE A 279 8.38 7.30 -17.65
C ILE A 279 8.74 7.31 -16.18
N GLY A 280 9.96 6.89 -15.80
CA GLY A 280 10.42 6.90 -14.41
C GLY A 280 10.35 8.29 -13.77
N THR A 281 10.67 9.35 -14.51
CA THR A 281 10.53 10.74 -14.05
C THR A 281 9.07 11.11 -13.85
N ALA A 282 8.18 10.81 -14.81
CA ALA A 282 6.76 11.13 -14.71
C ALA A 282 6.09 10.43 -13.51
N VAL A 283 6.40 9.14 -13.31
CA VAL A 283 5.89 8.37 -12.16
C VAL A 283 6.42 8.93 -10.83
N ARG A 284 7.70 9.32 -10.78
CA ARG A 284 8.31 9.94 -9.58
C ARG A 284 7.70 11.30 -9.25
N ASP A 285 7.40 12.12 -10.27
CA ASP A 285 6.74 13.41 -10.05
C ASP A 285 5.29 13.22 -9.55
N ALA A 286 4.58 12.20 -10.01
CA ALA A 286 3.28 11.83 -9.47
C ALA A 286 3.37 11.33 -8.02
N ALA A 287 4.36 10.50 -7.67
CA ALA A 287 4.61 10.07 -6.30
C ALA A 287 4.82 11.26 -5.35
N ARG A 288 5.68 12.22 -5.74
CA ARG A 288 5.92 13.46 -4.97
C ARG A 288 4.65 14.29 -4.74
N ARG A 289 3.74 14.31 -5.72
CA ARG A 289 2.44 15.02 -5.55
C ARG A 289 1.57 14.33 -4.51
N ILE A 290 1.57 13.00 -4.46
CA ILE A 290 0.86 12.24 -3.42
C ILE A 290 1.51 12.52 -2.05
N GLU A 291 2.83 12.44 -1.93
CA GLU A 291 3.58 12.74 -0.70
C GLU A 291 3.28 14.16 -0.18
N ALA A 292 3.21 15.16 -1.08
CA ALA A 292 2.90 16.55 -0.73
C ALA A 292 1.50 16.76 -0.16
N THR A 293 0.57 15.82 -0.33
CA THR A 293 -0.77 15.90 0.29
C THR A 293 -0.76 15.57 1.78
N GLY A 294 0.36 15.06 2.31
CA GLY A 294 0.44 14.53 3.67
C GLY A 294 -0.41 13.27 3.87
N TYR A 295 -0.84 12.64 2.79
CA TYR A 295 -1.62 11.41 2.85
C TYR A 295 -0.77 10.30 3.46
N CYS A 296 -1.19 9.86 4.65
CA CYS A 296 -0.66 8.67 5.31
C CYS A 296 -1.78 7.61 5.30
N PRO A 297 -1.65 6.53 4.54
CA PRO A 297 -2.60 5.43 4.68
C PRO A 297 -2.48 4.88 6.10
N SER A 298 -3.60 4.79 6.81
CA SER A 298 -3.63 4.09 8.10
C SER A 298 -3.13 2.65 7.92
N PRO A 299 -2.34 2.14 8.86
CA PRO A 299 -1.78 0.79 8.81
C PRO A 299 -2.86 -0.29 8.75
#